data_b7adb2937ea30a9cadc0c698dd4c0058
#
_entry.id   b7adb2937ea30a9cadc0c698dd4c0058
#
_cell.length_a   1.000
_cell.length_b   1.000
_cell.length_c   1.000
_cell.angle_alpha   90.00
_cell.angle_beta   90.00
_cell.angle_gamma   90.00
#
_symmetry.space_group_name_H-M   'P 1'
#
loop_
_entity.id
_entity.type
_entity.pdbx_description
1 polymer ?
#
loop_
_entity_poly.entity_id
_entity_poly.type
_entity_poly.pdbx_seq_one_letter_code
_entity_poly.pdbx_strand_id
1 'polypeptide(L)'
;MKTFTFHKPTELEEASKLLRNASGGHILAGGTDLVTEMKQGVIKPDLLISASDIKDMFGIAWNKSGLTIGSMVTLDEIASDGNIGTRIKSLAEAVTSIATPQIRNVATLGGNL
;
A
#
# COMPACT_ATOMS: atom_id res chain seq x y z
N MET A 1 -16.76 15.49 5.19
CA MET A 1 -16.38 14.30 4.39
C MET A 1 -17.65 13.55 3.98
N LYS A 2 -17.69 13.06 2.75
CA LYS A 2 -18.83 12.30 2.24
C LYS A 2 -18.96 10.95 2.95
N THR A 3 -20.20 10.49 3.19
CA THR A 3 -20.44 9.14 3.71
C THR A 3 -20.04 8.09 2.67
N PHE A 4 -19.40 7.01 3.11
CA PHE A 4 -18.96 5.92 2.26
C PHE A 4 -19.14 4.58 2.95
N THR A 5 -19.17 3.50 2.17
CA THR A 5 -19.17 2.13 2.67
C THR A 5 -17.72 1.66 2.86
N PHE A 6 -17.46 1.00 3.98
CA PHE A 6 -16.11 0.50 4.31
C PHE A 6 -16.12 -1.02 4.39
N HIS A 7 -15.17 -1.66 3.69
CA HIS A 7 -14.95 -3.11 3.72
C HIS A 7 -13.51 -3.43 4.07
N LYS A 8 -13.32 -4.54 4.77
CA LYS A 8 -12.01 -5.01 5.20
C LYS A 8 -11.86 -6.49 4.85
N PRO A 9 -11.69 -6.83 3.56
CA PRO A 9 -11.60 -8.22 3.12
C PRO A 9 -10.31 -8.87 3.59
N THR A 10 -10.33 -10.20 3.66
CA THR A 10 -9.16 -11.02 4.02
C THR A 10 -8.51 -11.67 2.81
N GLU A 11 -9.21 -11.70 1.67
CA GLU A 11 -8.73 -12.32 0.45
C GLU A 11 -8.61 -11.30 -0.68
N LEU A 12 -7.54 -11.43 -1.46
CA LEU A 12 -7.31 -10.54 -2.60
C LEU A 12 -8.44 -10.62 -3.63
N GLU A 13 -8.94 -11.82 -3.88
CA GLU A 13 -10.03 -12.05 -4.83
C GLU A 13 -11.30 -11.30 -4.41
N GLU A 14 -11.63 -11.32 -3.12
CA GLU A 14 -12.78 -10.61 -2.57
C GLU A 14 -12.62 -9.10 -2.78
N ALA A 15 -11.44 -8.56 -2.49
CA ALA A 15 -11.15 -7.14 -2.69
C ALA A 15 -11.29 -6.74 -4.15
N SER A 16 -10.75 -7.55 -5.07
CA SER A 16 -10.85 -7.31 -6.52
C SER A 16 -12.29 -7.30 -6.99
N LYS A 17 -13.10 -8.24 -6.47
CA LYS A 17 -14.50 -8.35 -6.84
C LYS A 17 -15.31 -7.14 -6.35
N LEU A 18 -15.07 -6.72 -5.11
CA LEU A 18 -15.71 -5.52 -4.56
C LEU A 18 -15.37 -4.28 -5.39
N LEU A 19 -14.11 -4.15 -5.77
CA LEU A 19 -13.65 -3.00 -6.54
C LEU A 19 -14.25 -2.98 -7.95
N ARG A 20 -14.33 -4.15 -8.62
CA ARG A 20 -14.92 -4.25 -9.97
C ARG A 20 -16.40 -3.89 -9.99
N ASN A 21 -17.11 -4.21 -8.92
CA ASN A 21 -18.56 -3.99 -8.85
C ASN A 21 -18.94 -2.60 -8.34
N ALA A 22 -17.95 -1.80 -7.93
CA ALA A 22 -18.18 -0.46 -7.42
C ALA A 22 -17.83 0.58 -8.48
N SER A 23 -18.65 1.64 -8.57
CA SER A 23 -18.40 2.74 -9.51
C SER A 23 -17.43 3.80 -8.96
N GLY A 24 -17.24 3.84 -7.65
CA GLY A 24 -16.36 4.82 -7.00
C GLY A 24 -15.56 4.22 -5.85
N GLY A 25 -14.95 3.04 -6.09
CA GLY A 25 -14.19 2.34 -5.07
C GLY A 25 -12.71 2.73 -5.08
N HIS A 26 -12.14 2.81 -3.88
CA HIS A 26 -10.71 3.06 -3.68
C HIS A 26 -10.14 2.07 -2.69
N ILE A 27 -8.87 1.69 -2.90
CA ILE A 27 -8.13 0.82 -1.98
C ILE A 27 -7.40 1.71 -0.97
N LEU A 28 -7.56 1.39 0.30
CA LEU A 28 -6.81 2.01 1.38
C LEU A 28 -5.63 1.10 1.75
N ALA A 29 -4.41 1.60 1.56
CA ALA A 29 -3.19 0.92 1.98
C ALA A 29 -2.66 1.61 3.24
N GLY A 30 -1.60 2.43 3.13
CA GLY A 30 -1.09 3.20 4.25
C GLY A 30 -1.96 4.40 4.63
N GLY A 31 -2.72 4.93 3.66
CA GLY A 31 -3.67 6.02 3.90
C GLY A 31 -3.05 7.42 3.93
N THR A 32 -1.76 7.56 3.66
CA THR A 32 -1.06 8.83 3.77
C THR A 32 -1.61 9.90 2.81
N ASP A 33 -1.82 9.52 1.54
CA ASP A 33 -2.33 10.44 0.53
C ASP A 33 -3.85 10.38 0.42
N LEU A 34 -4.42 9.16 0.42
CA LEU A 34 -5.85 8.96 0.23
C LEU A 34 -6.68 9.67 1.30
N VAL A 35 -6.31 9.49 2.58
CA VAL A 35 -7.05 10.12 3.68
C VAL A 35 -6.96 11.64 3.60
N THR A 36 -5.80 12.17 3.26
CA THR A 36 -5.60 13.61 3.09
C THR A 36 -6.48 14.15 1.96
N GLU A 37 -6.51 13.47 0.82
CA GLU A 37 -7.33 13.88 -0.33
C GLU A 37 -8.82 13.81 -0.01
N MET A 38 -9.25 12.82 0.79
CA MET A 38 -10.63 12.73 1.25
C MET A 38 -11.01 13.90 2.15
N LYS A 39 -10.13 14.28 3.08
CA LYS A 39 -10.37 15.42 3.98
C LYS A 39 -10.45 16.74 3.23
N GLN A 40 -9.67 16.89 2.14
CA GLN A 40 -9.68 18.08 1.30
C GLN A 40 -10.82 18.07 0.28
N GLY A 41 -11.58 17.00 0.19
CA GLY A 41 -12.66 16.88 -0.77
C GLY A 41 -12.22 16.61 -2.21
N VAL A 42 -10.95 16.30 -2.42
CA VAL A 42 -10.40 15.98 -3.75
C VAL A 42 -10.93 14.63 -4.21
N ILE A 43 -10.99 13.66 -3.30
CA ILE A 43 -11.54 12.33 -3.55
C ILE A 43 -12.74 12.11 -2.64
N LYS A 44 -13.86 11.66 -3.22
CA LYS A 44 -15.09 11.36 -2.48
C LYS A 44 -15.54 9.94 -2.82
N PRO A 45 -14.89 8.91 -2.24
CA PRO A 45 -15.20 7.53 -2.59
C PRO A 45 -16.58 7.12 -2.10
N ASP A 46 -17.27 6.28 -2.88
CA ASP A 46 -18.50 5.64 -2.44
C ASP A 46 -18.20 4.37 -1.66
N LEU A 47 -17.07 3.74 -1.97
CA LEU A 47 -16.62 2.50 -1.35
C LEU A 47 -15.13 2.61 -1.04
N LEU A 48 -14.78 2.28 0.19
CA LEU A 48 -13.39 2.22 0.64
C LEU A 48 -13.08 0.80 1.09
N ILE A 49 -12.04 0.21 0.51
CA ILE A 49 -11.63 -1.16 0.76
C ILE A 49 -10.26 -1.14 1.43
N SER A 50 -10.18 -1.59 2.68
CA SER A 50 -8.90 -1.70 3.39
C SER A 50 -8.18 -2.98 2.99
N ALA A 51 -6.89 -2.86 2.64
CA ALA A 51 -6.04 -3.99 2.32
C ALA A 51 -5.31 -4.56 3.54
N SER A 52 -5.53 -4.01 4.73
CA SER A 52 -4.74 -4.34 5.92
C SER A 52 -4.86 -5.78 6.41
N ASP A 53 -5.93 -6.50 6.03
CA ASP A 53 -6.13 -7.89 6.43
C ASP A 53 -5.85 -8.91 5.31
N ILE A 54 -5.37 -8.45 4.17
CA ILE A 54 -5.05 -9.33 3.04
C ILE A 54 -3.60 -9.79 3.17
N LYS A 55 -3.39 -10.97 3.75
CA LYS A 55 -2.05 -11.48 4.09
C LYS A 55 -1.13 -11.62 2.88
N ASP A 56 -1.67 -11.98 1.72
CA ASP A 56 -0.88 -12.16 0.50
C ASP A 56 -0.24 -10.87 -0.01
N MET A 57 -0.66 -9.72 0.50
CA MET A 57 -0.12 -8.42 0.11
C MET A 57 1.04 -7.96 0.99
N PHE A 58 1.49 -8.80 1.91
CA PHE A 58 2.59 -8.51 2.84
C PHE A 58 3.80 -9.39 2.55
N GLY A 59 4.94 -9.00 3.07
CA GLY A 59 6.16 -9.81 3.04
C GLY A 59 7.12 -9.50 1.91
N ILE A 60 8.37 -9.85 2.15
CA ILE A 60 9.49 -9.71 1.22
C ILE A 60 10.10 -11.11 1.06
N ALA A 61 10.18 -11.60 -0.17
CA ALA A 61 10.68 -12.94 -0.43
C ALA A 61 11.67 -12.96 -1.58
N TRP A 62 12.76 -13.71 -1.42
CA TRP A 62 13.75 -13.96 -2.45
C TRP A 62 13.66 -15.40 -2.92
N ASN A 63 13.69 -15.60 -4.23
CA ASN A 63 13.76 -16.94 -4.83
C ASN A 63 14.61 -16.89 -6.10
N LYS A 64 14.68 -18.01 -6.83
CA LYS A 64 15.47 -18.10 -8.06
C LYS A 64 15.02 -17.13 -9.15
N SER A 65 13.75 -16.75 -9.14
CA SER A 65 13.19 -15.80 -10.11
C SER A 65 13.47 -14.34 -9.75
N GLY A 66 13.88 -14.07 -8.50
CA GLY A 66 14.19 -12.74 -8.03
C GLY A 66 13.49 -12.36 -6.74
N LEU A 67 13.22 -11.08 -6.59
CA LEU A 67 12.61 -10.48 -5.40
C LEU A 67 11.11 -10.28 -5.60
N THR A 68 10.33 -10.71 -4.61
CA THR A 68 8.89 -10.41 -4.54
C THR A 68 8.64 -9.54 -3.31
N ILE A 69 8.01 -8.40 -3.50
CA ILE A 69 7.62 -7.50 -2.41
C ILE A 69 6.11 -7.34 -2.44
N GLY A 70 5.44 -7.64 -1.33
CA GLY A 70 4.01 -7.41 -1.19
C GLY A 70 3.68 -5.92 -1.27
N SER A 71 2.54 -5.57 -1.86
CA SER A 71 2.16 -4.17 -2.05
C SER A 71 1.88 -3.43 -0.73
N MET A 72 1.59 -4.17 0.35
CA MET A 72 1.37 -3.59 1.69
C MET A 72 2.65 -3.47 2.51
N VAL A 73 3.79 -3.90 1.99
CA VAL A 73 5.08 -3.71 2.66
C VAL A 73 5.36 -2.20 2.75
N THR A 74 5.74 -1.75 3.94
CA THR A 74 6.03 -0.33 4.15
C THR A 74 7.37 0.06 3.52
N LEU A 75 7.52 1.33 3.20
CA LEU A 75 8.79 1.85 2.68
C LEU A 75 9.90 1.69 3.72
N ASP A 76 9.56 1.77 5.01
CA ASP A 76 10.53 1.57 6.08
C ASP A 76 11.03 0.13 6.14
N GLU A 77 10.16 -0.86 5.92
CA GLU A 77 10.58 -2.26 5.86
C GLU A 77 11.54 -2.50 4.69
N ILE A 78 11.29 -1.87 3.54
CA ILE A 78 12.18 -1.96 2.39
C ILE A 78 13.53 -1.30 2.70
N ALA A 79 13.51 -0.12 3.29
CA ALA A 79 14.72 0.62 3.64
C ALA A 79 15.60 -0.14 4.65
N SER A 80 14.96 -0.91 5.54
CA SER A 80 15.63 -1.67 6.59
C SER A 80 16.09 -3.06 6.15
N ASP A 81 15.68 -3.53 4.97
CA ASP A 81 16.05 -4.86 4.50
C ASP A 81 17.49 -4.87 3.99
N GLY A 82 18.37 -5.61 4.67
CA GLY A 82 19.78 -5.67 4.35
C GLY A 82 20.07 -6.28 2.96
N ASN A 83 19.25 -7.22 2.50
CA ASN A 83 19.45 -7.83 1.18
C ASN A 83 19.08 -6.85 0.06
N ILE A 84 18.03 -6.07 0.26
CA ILE A 84 17.66 -5.02 -0.71
C ILE A 84 18.75 -3.96 -0.74
N GLY A 85 19.23 -3.53 0.41
CA GLY A 85 20.29 -2.53 0.52
C GLY A 85 21.59 -2.94 -0.16
N THR A 86 21.92 -4.22 -0.12
CA THR A 86 23.14 -4.76 -0.73
C THR A 86 22.97 -5.09 -2.21
N ARG A 87 21.85 -5.66 -2.59
CA ARG A 87 21.62 -6.23 -3.93
C ARG A 87 20.86 -5.31 -4.88
N ILE A 88 20.04 -4.41 -4.36
CA ILE A 88 19.26 -3.45 -5.18
C ILE A 88 19.40 -2.06 -4.56
N LYS A 89 20.59 -1.49 -4.70
CA LYS A 89 20.92 -0.19 -4.10
C LYS A 89 20.01 0.94 -4.58
N SER A 90 19.62 0.92 -5.85
CA SER A 90 18.75 1.95 -6.41
C SER A 90 17.37 1.98 -5.71
N LEU A 91 16.82 0.81 -5.38
CA LEU A 91 15.56 0.72 -4.66
C LEU A 91 15.72 1.24 -3.24
N ALA A 92 16.78 0.82 -2.54
CA ALA A 92 17.06 1.28 -1.18
C ALA A 92 17.22 2.80 -1.12
N GLU A 93 17.95 3.39 -2.06
CA GLU A 93 18.14 4.83 -2.15
C GLU A 93 16.84 5.56 -2.46
N ALA A 94 16.03 5.01 -3.37
CA ALA A 94 14.75 5.60 -3.73
C ALA A 94 13.82 5.70 -2.53
N VAL A 95 13.68 4.61 -1.76
CA VAL A 95 12.76 4.62 -0.60
C VAL A 95 13.27 5.53 0.52
N THR A 96 14.58 5.64 0.74
CA THR A 96 15.12 6.52 1.76
C THR A 96 15.02 7.99 1.38
N SER A 97 14.88 8.30 0.10
CA SER A 97 14.69 9.68 -0.37
C SER A 97 13.24 10.15 -0.27
N ILE A 98 12.30 9.23 -0.04
CA ILE A 98 10.88 9.56 0.06
C ILE A 98 10.55 10.02 1.47
N ALA A 99 10.06 11.26 1.59
CA ALA A 99 9.45 11.83 2.80
C ALA A 99 10.28 11.64 4.08
N THR A 100 9.61 11.66 5.22
CA THR A 100 10.21 11.53 6.55
C THR A 100 10.14 10.08 7.03
N PRO A 101 10.92 9.70 8.08
CA PRO A 101 10.79 8.38 8.69
C PRO A 101 9.36 8.08 9.17
N GLN A 102 8.64 9.08 9.66
CA GLN A 102 7.26 8.92 10.10
C GLN A 102 6.34 8.52 8.94
N ILE A 103 6.51 9.13 7.79
CA ILE A 103 5.73 8.78 6.59
C ILE A 103 6.13 7.39 6.08
N ARG A 104 7.44 7.06 6.07
CA ARG A 104 7.90 5.74 5.62
C ARG A 104 7.39 4.59 6.47
N ASN A 105 7.08 4.83 7.76
CA ASN A 105 6.52 3.81 8.64
C ASN A 105 5.11 3.37 8.25
N VAL A 106 4.34 4.21 7.57
CA VAL A 106 2.97 3.91 7.19
C VAL A 106 2.77 3.82 5.68
N ALA A 107 3.57 4.55 4.90
CA ALA A 107 3.48 4.50 3.45
C ALA A 107 3.91 3.11 2.93
N THR A 108 3.13 2.56 2.01
CA THR A 108 3.38 1.23 1.45
C THR A 108 3.88 1.34 0.01
N LEU A 109 4.51 0.26 -0.48
CA LEU A 109 4.96 0.21 -1.88
C LEU A 109 3.79 0.44 -2.83
N GLY A 110 2.69 -0.30 -2.65
CA GLY A 110 1.51 -0.20 -3.51
C GLY A 110 0.82 1.15 -3.42
N GLY A 111 0.73 1.71 -2.21
CA GLY A 111 0.11 3.02 -2.01
C GLY A 111 0.89 4.15 -2.64
N ASN A 112 2.21 3.99 -2.81
CA ASN A 112 3.09 5.00 -3.40
C ASN A 112 3.13 4.95 -4.93
N LEU A 113 2.68 3.86 -5.52
CA LEU A 113 2.65 3.70 -6.98
C LEU A 113 1.37 4.33 -7.60
#